data_76eb611a73c8a88d5aba6e006af5cf6c
#
_entry.id   76eb611a73c8a88d5aba6e006af5cf6c
#
_cell.length_a   1.000
_cell.length_b   1.000
_cell.length_c   1.000
_cell.angle_alpha   90.00
_cell.angle_beta   90.00
_cell.angle_gamma   90.00
#
_symmetry.space_group_name_H-M   'P 1'
#
loop_
_entity.id
_entity.type
_entity.pdbx_description
1 polymer ?
#
loop_
_entity_poly.entity_id
_entity_poly.type
_entity_poly.pdbx_seq_one_letter_code
_entity_poly.pdbx_strand_id
1 'polypeptide(L)'
;RSFVGYYDIPQRHGLTIGELAKLFNTEFNINCKLHVIPMIGYERWMDFEDTKLPWIIPTPNIPTINTCYVYNATCIFEGTNVAEGRGTTTPFELVGAPWMKAETLAKELNSYNLEGVVFRPQWFTPTFSKYKDELCGGVFLHITDRKKFSALKTSWTMLYHIRTAYSEHFKINK
;
A
#
# COMPACT_ATOMS: atom_id res chain seq x y z
N ARG A 1 -5.51 19.49 0.39
CA ARG A 1 -6.39 18.85 1.40
C ARG A 1 -7.44 18.01 0.69
N SER A 2 -7.71 16.83 1.20
CA SER A 2 -8.73 15.90 0.70
C SER A 2 -9.50 15.30 1.86
N PHE A 3 -10.56 14.54 1.57
CA PHE A 3 -11.33 13.84 2.62
C PHE A 3 -10.47 12.90 3.47
N VAL A 4 -9.47 12.26 2.87
CA VAL A 4 -8.54 11.33 3.54
C VAL A 4 -7.17 11.93 3.85
N GLY A 5 -6.95 13.20 3.51
CA GLY A 5 -5.71 13.94 3.75
C GLY A 5 -6.04 15.37 4.20
N TYR A 6 -6.71 15.49 5.35
CA TYR A 6 -7.23 16.77 5.82
C TYR A 6 -6.14 17.74 6.28
N TYR A 7 -5.10 17.20 6.92
CA TYR A 7 -3.95 17.96 7.39
C TYR A 7 -2.66 17.53 6.67
N ASP A 8 -1.72 18.44 6.56
CA ASP A 8 -0.43 18.24 5.93
C ASP A 8 0.54 17.57 6.90
N ILE A 9 0.47 16.25 6.97
CA ILE A 9 1.38 15.40 7.73
C ILE A 9 1.92 14.29 6.83
N PRO A 10 3.14 13.81 7.04
CA PRO A 10 3.66 12.65 6.31
C PRO A 10 2.76 11.43 6.51
N GLN A 11 2.52 10.65 5.48
CA GLN A 11 1.74 9.42 5.60
C GLN A 11 2.38 8.43 6.60
N ARG A 12 3.71 8.31 6.56
CA ARG A 12 4.48 7.56 7.56
C ARG A 12 5.01 8.52 8.62
N HIS A 13 4.15 8.90 9.55
CA HIS A 13 4.46 9.89 10.58
C HIS A 13 5.19 9.34 11.82
N GLY A 14 5.26 8.01 11.99
CA GLY A 14 5.98 7.37 13.10
C GLY A 14 5.34 7.58 14.49
N LEU A 15 4.11 8.07 14.56
CA LEU A 15 3.40 8.32 15.81
C LEU A 15 2.45 7.16 16.14
N THR A 16 2.23 6.90 17.41
CA THR A 16 1.08 6.10 17.84
C THR A 16 -0.21 6.88 17.63
N ILE A 17 -1.35 6.19 17.60
CA ILE A 17 -2.67 6.84 17.46
C ILE A 17 -2.89 7.87 18.59
N GLY A 18 -2.46 7.55 19.83
CA GLY A 18 -2.56 8.48 20.96
C GLY A 18 -1.67 9.72 20.80
N GLU A 19 -0.46 9.57 20.28
CA GLU A 19 0.44 10.69 19.96
C GLU A 19 -0.13 11.55 18.84
N LEU A 20 -0.68 10.93 17.79
CA LEU A 20 -1.32 11.64 16.70
C LEU A 20 -2.55 12.43 17.17
N ALA A 21 -3.37 11.83 18.05
CA ALA A 21 -4.52 12.50 18.64
C ALA A 21 -4.10 13.72 19.48
N LYS A 22 -3.03 13.61 20.28
CA LYS A 22 -2.46 14.75 21.02
C LYS A 22 -1.97 15.85 20.09
N LEU A 23 -1.23 15.48 19.03
CA LEU A 23 -0.74 16.41 18.03
C LEU A 23 -1.91 17.22 17.44
N PHE A 24 -2.95 16.53 16.97
CA PHE A 24 -4.10 17.19 16.36
C PHE A 24 -4.85 18.06 17.36
N ASN A 25 -5.03 17.59 18.59
CA ASN A 25 -5.72 18.35 19.63
C ASN A 25 -5.04 19.68 19.94
N THR A 26 -3.70 19.69 19.93
CA THR A 26 -2.89 20.89 20.23
C THR A 26 -2.70 21.77 19.00
N GLU A 27 -2.11 21.22 17.92
CA GLU A 27 -1.68 22.00 16.75
C GLU A 27 -2.84 22.56 15.92
N PHE A 28 -3.99 21.89 15.95
CA PHE A 28 -5.17 22.32 15.20
C PHE A 28 -6.27 22.94 16.06
N ASN A 29 -5.96 23.27 17.32
CA ASN A 29 -6.85 23.94 18.26
C ASN A 29 -8.21 23.24 18.44
N ILE A 30 -8.22 21.89 18.42
CA ILE A 30 -9.45 21.13 18.64
C ILE A 30 -9.91 21.28 20.08
N ASN A 31 -8.96 21.31 21.03
CA ASN A 31 -9.18 21.56 22.45
C ASN A 31 -10.21 20.66 23.11
N CYS A 32 -10.32 19.41 22.63
CA CYS A 32 -11.19 18.42 23.27
C CYS A 32 -10.54 17.83 24.54
N LYS A 33 -11.35 17.36 25.48
CA LYS A 33 -10.87 16.61 26.63
C LYS A 33 -10.40 15.22 26.17
N LEU A 34 -9.09 15.05 25.99
CA LEU A 34 -8.48 13.85 25.46
C LEU A 34 -7.86 13.00 26.57
N HIS A 35 -8.26 11.74 26.65
CA HIS A 35 -7.68 10.73 27.50
C HIS A 35 -7.00 9.65 26.63
N VAL A 36 -5.70 9.52 26.72
CA VAL A 36 -4.92 8.50 26.02
C VAL A 36 -4.52 7.42 26.99
N ILE A 37 -4.90 6.18 26.69
CA ILE A 37 -4.48 5.00 27.44
C ILE A 37 -3.24 4.44 26.74
N PRO A 38 -2.05 4.46 27.39
CA PRO A 38 -0.82 3.96 26.78
C PRO A 38 -0.82 2.43 26.69
N MET A 39 -0.17 1.90 25.68
CA MET A 39 0.14 0.47 25.59
C MET A 39 1.26 0.11 26.56
N ILE A 40 1.10 -0.98 27.29
CA ILE A 40 2.11 -1.50 28.20
C ILE A 40 3.09 -2.36 27.39
N GLY A 41 4.40 -2.09 27.56
CA GLY A 41 5.46 -2.86 26.90
C GLY A 41 5.67 -2.57 25.42
N TYR A 42 5.07 -1.50 24.89
CA TYR A 42 5.31 -1.06 23.52
C TYR A 42 6.64 -0.33 23.40
N GLU A 43 7.40 -0.73 22.40
CA GLU A 43 8.63 -0.06 21.98
C GLU A 43 8.52 0.38 20.51
N ARG A 44 9.07 1.53 20.16
CA ARG A 44 8.90 2.14 18.82
C ARG A 44 9.51 1.33 17.67
N TRP A 45 10.45 0.46 17.94
CA TRP A 45 11.07 -0.43 16.96
C TRP A 45 10.23 -1.67 16.62
N MET A 46 9.19 -1.96 17.44
CA MET A 46 8.36 -3.14 17.28
C MET A 46 7.54 -3.11 16.00
N ASP A 47 7.57 -4.21 15.28
CA ASP A 47 6.56 -4.58 14.31
C ASP A 47 5.39 -5.28 15.02
N PHE A 48 4.27 -5.48 14.33
CA PHE A 48 3.10 -6.12 14.97
C PHE A 48 3.41 -7.52 15.50
N GLU A 49 4.23 -8.29 14.76
CA GLU A 49 4.61 -9.65 15.17
C GLU A 49 5.40 -9.70 16.48
N ASP A 50 6.16 -8.66 16.81
CA ASP A 50 6.90 -8.56 18.07
C ASP A 50 5.98 -8.48 19.28
N THR A 51 4.75 -8.03 19.08
CA THR A 51 3.72 -7.97 20.13
C THR A 51 3.19 -9.34 20.52
N LYS A 52 3.39 -10.36 19.69
CA LYS A 52 2.84 -11.72 19.84
C LYS A 52 1.30 -11.78 19.94
N LEU A 53 0.63 -10.71 19.56
CA LEU A 53 -0.83 -10.65 19.51
C LEU A 53 -1.34 -11.29 18.21
N PRO A 54 -2.52 -11.91 18.21
CA PRO A 54 -3.14 -12.39 16.99
C PRO A 54 -3.50 -11.23 16.07
N TRP A 55 -3.26 -11.39 14.77
CA TRP A 55 -3.69 -10.41 13.78
C TRP A 55 -5.22 -10.37 13.70
N ILE A 56 -5.78 -9.22 13.98
CA ILE A 56 -7.21 -8.95 13.79
C ILE A 56 -7.36 -8.12 12.52
N ILE A 57 -8.08 -8.64 11.55
CA ILE A 57 -8.27 -7.99 10.24
C ILE A 57 -9.00 -6.66 10.44
N PRO A 58 -8.36 -5.50 10.19
CA PRO A 58 -8.99 -4.19 10.38
C PRO A 58 -10.01 -3.88 9.27
N THR A 59 -9.85 -4.45 8.10
CA THR A 59 -10.74 -4.33 6.95
C THR A 59 -10.52 -5.52 6.00
N PRO A 60 -11.53 -5.94 5.22
CA PRO A 60 -11.36 -7.01 4.23
C PRO A 60 -10.24 -6.75 3.21
N ASN A 61 -9.88 -5.48 3.00
CA ASN A 61 -8.81 -5.11 2.08
C ASN A 61 -7.40 -5.07 2.71
N ILE A 62 -7.27 -5.38 4.00
CA ILE A 62 -5.98 -5.55 4.68
C ILE A 62 -6.01 -6.88 5.45
N PRO A 63 -6.03 -8.02 4.74
CA PRO A 63 -6.21 -9.32 5.36
C PRO A 63 -4.97 -9.80 6.14
N THR A 64 -3.78 -9.31 5.78
CA THR A 64 -2.52 -9.75 6.40
C THR A 64 -1.66 -8.56 6.83
N ILE A 65 -0.68 -8.84 7.70
CA ILE A 65 0.33 -7.85 8.09
C ILE A 65 1.16 -7.43 6.86
N ASN A 66 1.45 -8.36 5.94
CA ASN A 66 2.18 -8.05 4.71
C ASN A 66 1.46 -6.98 3.88
N THR A 67 0.14 -7.05 3.82
CA THR A 67 -0.67 -6.04 3.13
C THR A 67 -0.44 -4.63 3.69
N CYS A 68 -0.23 -4.47 5.01
CA CYS A 68 0.07 -3.16 5.61
C CYS A 68 1.36 -2.55 5.06
N TYR A 69 2.38 -3.37 4.80
CA TYR A 69 3.65 -2.89 4.25
C TYR A 69 3.52 -2.47 2.79
N VAL A 70 2.89 -3.33 1.96
CA VAL A 70 2.75 -3.05 0.53
C VAL A 70 1.69 -2.00 0.24
N TYR A 71 0.70 -1.79 1.13
CA TYR A 71 -0.34 -0.78 0.98
C TYR A 71 0.22 0.60 0.63
N ASN A 72 1.24 1.04 1.37
CA ASN A 72 1.88 2.34 1.13
C ASN A 72 2.59 2.45 -0.23
N ALA A 73 2.91 1.33 -0.86
CA ALA A 73 3.49 1.32 -2.21
C ALA A 73 2.43 1.25 -3.31
N THR A 74 1.28 0.64 -3.05
CA THR A 74 0.30 0.29 -4.08
C THR A 74 -1.00 1.08 -4.01
N CYS A 75 -1.31 1.74 -2.89
CA CYS A 75 -2.52 2.57 -2.76
C CYS A 75 -2.55 3.74 -3.77
N ILE A 76 -1.42 4.19 -4.28
CA ILE A 76 -1.36 5.23 -5.32
C ILE A 76 -2.12 4.83 -6.60
N PHE A 77 -2.20 3.52 -6.88
CA PHE A 77 -2.93 3.00 -8.04
C PHE A 77 -4.44 3.15 -7.92
N GLU A 78 -4.99 3.42 -6.72
CA GLU A 78 -6.42 3.75 -6.57
C GLU A 78 -6.81 4.96 -7.40
N GLY A 79 -5.89 5.93 -7.55
CA GLY A 79 -6.06 7.11 -8.41
C GLY A 79 -5.83 6.88 -9.91
N THR A 80 -5.71 5.64 -10.35
CA THR A 80 -5.43 5.28 -11.75
C THR A 80 -6.40 4.21 -12.26
N ASN A 81 -6.29 3.90 -13.54
CA ASN A 81 -6.98 2.75 -14.13
C ASN A 81 -6.23 1.41 -13.99
N VAL A 82 -5.25 1.33 -13.11
CA VAL A 82 -4.57 0.08 -12.76
C VAL A 82 -5.25 -0.54 -11.54
N ALA A 83 -5.55 -1.83 -11.58
CA ALA A 83 -6.09 -2.55 -10.42
C ALA A 83 -5.00 -2.76 -9.36
N GLU A 84 -5.36 -2.51 -8.11
CA GLU A 84 -4.51 -2.67 -6.94
C GLU A 84 -4.86 -3.94 -6.13
N GLY A 85 -5.40 -4.97 -6.81
CA GLY A 85 -5.71 -6.25 -6.22
C GLY A 85 -7.02 -6.32 -5.43
N ARG A 86 -7.80 -5.23 -5.33
CA ARG A 86 -9.16 -5.30 -4.77
C ARG A 86 -10.02 -6.27 -5.56
N GLY A 87 -10.85 -7.06 -4.90
CA GLY A 87 -11.63 -8.12 -5.54
C GLY A 87 -10.86 -9.44 -5.69
N THR A 88 -9.66 -9.54 -5.13
CA THR A 88 -8.89 -10.77 -4.98
C THR A 88 -8.69 -11.12 -3.51
N THR A 89 -8.08 -12.25 -3.21
CA THR A 89 -7.72 -12.65 -1.84
C THR A 89 -6.51 -11.90 -1.28
N THR A 90 -5.78 -11.14 -2.12
CA THR A 90 -4.55 -10.42 -1.76
C THR A 90 -4.60 -8.97 -2.24
N PRO A 91 -5.57 -8.17 -1.73
CA PRO A 91 -5.69 -6.77 -2.09
C PRO A 91 -4.41 -6.01 -1.75
N PHE A 92 -4.05 -5.05 -2.60
CA PHE A 92 -2.83 -4.26 -2.52
C PHE A 92 -1.51 -5.01 -2.71
N GLU A 93 -1.51 -6.33 -2.64
CA GLU A 93 -0.31 -7.14 -2.93
C GLU A 93 -0.17 -7.44 -4.42
N LEU A 94 -1.22 -7.17 -5.20
CA LEU A 94 -1.30 -7.32 -6.65
C LEU A 94 -1.49 -5.96 -7.33
N VAL A 95 -0.77 -5.75 -8.42
CA VAL A 95 -0.94 -4.57 -9.29
C VAL A 95 -0.97 -5.04 -10.74
N GLY A 96 -2.04 -4.68 -11.48
CA GLY A 96 -2.17 -5.12 -12.87
C GLY A 96 -3.38 -4.58 -13.61
N ALA A 97 -3.47 -4.94 -14.90
CA ALA A 97 -4.58 -4.59 -15.76
C ALA A 97 -4.68 -5.58 -16.93
N PRO A 98 -5.81 -5.65 -17.67
CA PRO A 98 -5.97 -6.57 -18.80
C PRO A 98 -4.97 -6.35 -19.95
N TRP A 99 -4.47 -5.14 -20.09
CA TRP A 99 -3.50 -4.74 -21.12
C TRP A 99 -2.04 -4.91 -20.71
N MET A 100 -1.74 -5.40 -19.51
CA MET A 100 -0.38 -5.65 -19.04
C MET A 100 0.07 -7.08 -19.32
N LYS A 101 1.36 -7.24 -19.60
CA LYS A 101 2.02 -8.53 -19.76
C LYS A 101 2.78 -8.85 -18.48
N ALA A 102 2.28 -9.78 -17.69
CA ALA A 102 2.78 -10.08 -16.35
C ALA A 102 4.29 -10.40 -16.30
N GLU A 103 4.76 -11.26 -17.20
CA GLU A 103 6.15 -11.72 -17.25
C GLU A 103 7.11 -10.58 -17.62
N THR A 104 6.72 -9.76 -18.61
CA THR A 104 7.50 -8.60 -19.05
C THR A 104 7.57 -7.58 -17.94
N LEU A 105 6.44 -7.23 -17.36
CA LEU A 105 6.35 -6.24 -16.27
C LEU A 105 7.20 -6.67 -15.07
N ALA A 106 7.10 -7.93 -14.64
CA ALA A 106 7.88 -8.45 -13.52
C ALA A 106 9.38 -8.38 -13.80
N LYS A 107 9.82 -8.81 -15.00
CA LYS A 107 11.22 -8.76 -15.40
C LYS A 107 11.76 -7.32 -15.39
N GLU A 108 11.00 -6.38 -15.94
CA GLU A 108 11.41 -4.99 -16.05
C GLU A 108 11.44 -4.30 -14.69
N LEU A 109 10.43 -4.53 -13.82
CA LEU A 109 10.43 -3.99 -12.47
C LEU A 109 11.57 -4.55 -11.61
N ASN A 110 11.89 -5.84 -11.73
CA ASN A 110 13.02 -6.43 -11.03
C ASN A 110 14.38 -5.87 -11.52
N SER A 111 14.47 -5.41 -12.75
CA SER A 111 15.72 -4.79 -13.28
C SER A 111 16.10 -3.47 -12.61
N TYR A 112 15.16 -2.82 -11.92
CA TYR A 112 15.45 -1.63 -11.11
C TYR A 112 16.20 -1.96 -9.80
N ASN A 113 16.32 -3.24 -9.44
CA ASN A 113 17.03 -3.72 -8.24
C ASN A 113 16.58 -3.00 -6.96
N LEU A 114 15.26 -2.87 -6.78
CA LEU A 114 14.71 -2.25 -5.56
C LEU A 114 14.99 -3.14 -4.35
N GLU A 115 15.61 -2.55 -3.33
CA GLU A 115 15.94 -3.30 -2.12
C GLU A 115 14.68 -3.70 -1.34
N GLY A 116 14.69 -4.92 -0.82
CA GLY A 116 13.65 -5.45 0.07
C GLY A 116 12.34 -5.84 -0.61
N VAL A 117 12.27 -5.85 -1.94
CA VAL A 117 11.10 -6.27 -2.71
C VAL A 117 11.48 -7.04 -3.97
N VAL A 118 10.67 -8.04 -4.32
CA VAL A 118 10.74 -8.78 -5.59
C VAL A 118 9.35 -8.82 -6.20
N PHE A 119 9.28 -8.64 -7.51
CA PHE A 119 8.06 -8.70 -8.29
C PHE A 119 7.94 -10.05 -8.98
N ARG A 120 6.89 -10.80 -8.66
CA ARG A 120 6.56 -12.07 -9.32
C ARG A 120 5.45 -11.83 -10.34
N PRO A 121 5.54 -12.36 -11.57
CA PRO A 121 4.43 -12.28 -12.52
C PRO A 121 3.21 -12.99 -11.96
N GLN A 122 2.04 -12.37 -12.14
CA GLN A 122 0.78 -12.90 -11.66
C GLN A 122 -0.36 -12.53 -12.59
N TRP A 123 -1.19 -13.53 -12.92
CA TRP A 123 -2.47 -13.34 -13.56
C TRP A 123 -3.58 -13.47 -12.54
N PHE A 124 -4.60 -12.62 -12.61
CA PHE A 124 -5.69 -12.61 -11.65
C PHE A 124 -6.98 -12.03 -12.26
N THR A 125 -8.12 -12.45 -11.74
CA THR A 125 -9.44 -11.95 -12.14
C THR A 125 -10.13 -11.38 -10.92
N PRO A 126 -10.29 -10.05 -10.79
CA PRO A 126 -11.01 -9.45 -9.67
C PRO A 126 -12.50 -9.80 -9.69
N THR A 127 -13.08 -10.06 -8.52
CA THR A 127 -14.54 -10.33 -8.39
C THR A 127 -15.36 -9.07 -8.18
N PHE A 128 -14.71 -7.95 -7.87
CA PHE A 128 -15.32 -6.60 -7.79
C PHE A 128 -14.24 -5.53 -8.01
N SER A 129 -14.64 -4.24 -8.02
CA SER A 129 -13.77 -3.08 -8.29
C SER A 129 -13.34 -3.00 -9.76
N LYS A 130 -12.12 -2.50 -9.99
CA LYS A 130 -11.57 -2.34 -11.35
C LYS A 130 -11.44 -3.69 -12.04
N TYR A 131 -11.82 -3.75 -13.30
CA TYR A 131 -11.72 -4.95 -14.14
C TYR A 131 -12.40 -6.19 -13.56
N LYS A 132 -13.56 -5.97 -12.89
CA LYS A 132 -14.37 -7.09 -12.41
C LYS A 132 -14.61 -8.09 -13.53
N ASP A 133 -14.36 -9.38 -13.22
CA ASP A 133 -14.54 -10.52 -14.10
C ASP A 133 -13.65 -10.52 -15.38
N GLU A 134 -12.66 -9.61 -15.46
CA GLU A 134 -11.67 -9.57 -16.53
C GLU A 134 -10.33 -10.13 -16.09
N LEU A 135 -9.66 -10.88 -16.96
CA LEU A 135 -8.32 -11.40 -16.69
C LEU A 135 -7.29 -10.26 -16.79
N CYS A 136 -6.60 -9.97 -15.69
CA CYS A 136 -5.53 -9.00 -15.59
C CYS A 136 -4.17 -9.70 -15.54
N GLY A 137 -3.22 -9.19 -16.31
CA GLY A 137 -1.80 -9.47 -16.12
C GLY A 137 -1.19 -8.41 -15.21
N GLY A 138 -0.24 -8.81 -14.38
CA GLY A 138 0.38 -7.88 -13.44
C GLY A 138 1.49 -8.53 -12.62
N VAL A 139 1.75 -7.92 -11.47
CA VAL A 139 2.78 -8.40 -10.53
C VAL A 139 2.23 -8.55 -9.13
N PHE A 140 2.75 -9.55 -8.42
CA PHE A 140 2.64 -9.69 -6.98
C PHE A 140 3.91 -9.17 -6.32
N LEU A 141 3.76 -8.34 -5.28
CA LEU A 141 4.87 -7.76 -4.54
C LEU A 141 5.25 -8.65 -3.36
N HIS A 142 6.44 -9.24 -3.39
CA HIS A 142 7.00 -9.96 -2.26
C HIS A 142 8.00 -9.08 -1.52
N ILE A 143 7.71 -8.74 -0.26
CA ILE A 143 8.68 -8.08 0.62
C ILE A 143 9.67 -9.12 1.11
N THR A 144 10.93 -8.96 0.73
CA THR A 144 12.04 -9.86 1.09
C THR A 144 12.84 -9.36 2.29
N ASP A 145 12.83 -8.05 2.52
CA ASP A 145 13.46 -7.40 3.69
C ASP A 145 12.68 -6.13 4.05
N ARG A 146 11.94 -6.17 5.17
CA ARG A 146 11.11 -5.05 5.63
C ARG A 146 11.91 -3.80 6.00
N LYS A 147 13.15 -3.97 6.48
CA LYS A 147 14.01 -2.85 6.88
C LYS A 147 14.58 -2.09 5.69
N LYS A 148 14.76 -2.77 4.57
CA LYS A 148 15.25 -2.18 3.33
C LYS A 148 14.13 -1.74 2.38
N PHE A 149 12.94 -2.29 2.53
CA PHE A 149 11.80 -1.96 1.69
C PHE A 149 11.41 -0.48 1.81
N SER A 150 11.51 0.23 0.71
CA SER A 150 11.03 1.61 0.59
C SER A 150 9.73 1.65 -0.20
N ALA A 151 8.60 1.76 0.50
CA ALA A 151 7.28 1.82 -0.12
C ALA A 151 7.18 2.97 -1.15
N LEU A 152 7.66 4.15 -0.80
CA LEU A 152 7.59 5.32 -1.69
C LEU A 152 8.45 5.15 -2.95
N LYS A 153 9.69 4.67 -2.80
CA LYS A 153 10.56 4.40 -3.95
C LYS A 153 9.94 3.34 -4.87
N THR A 154 9.40 2.27 -4.29
CA THR A 154 8.70 1.20 -5.03
C THR A 154 7.48 1.75 -5.77
N SER A 155 6.65 2.52 -5.09
CA SER A 155 5.45 3.16 -5.64
C SER A 155 5.77 4.01 -6.88
N TRP A 156 6.71 4.94 -6.75
CA TRP A 156 7.09 5.84 -7.85
C TRP A 156 7.75 5.10 -9.00
N THR A 157 8.60 4.11 -8.72
CA THR A 157 9.23 3.28 -9.76
C THR A 157 8.18 2.52 -10.56
N MET A 158 7.24 1.86 -9.88
CA MET A 158 6.15 1.15 -10.53
C MET A 158 5.28 2.09 -11.37
N LEU A 159 4.86 3.22 -10.79
CA LEU A 159 4.00 4.19 -11.46
C LEU A 159 4.69 4.76 -12.71
N TYR A 160 5.95 5.18 -12.57
CA TYR A 160 6.75 5.69 -13.69
C TYR A 160 6.88 4.64 -14.80
N HIS A 161 7.26 3.42 -14.42
CA HIS A 161 7.45 2.34 -15.38
C HIS A 161 6.16 1.99 -16.13
N ILE A 162 5.05 1.79 -15.40
CA ILE A 162 3.75 1.45 -15.99
C ILE A 162 3.26 2.58 -16.91
N ARG A 163 3.37 3.84 -16.46
CA ARG A 163 3.00 4.99 -17.28
C ARG A 163 3.80 5.09 -18.58
N THR A 164 5.09 4.76 -18.53
CA THR A 164 5.97 4.86 -19.68
C THR A 164 5.79 3.68 -20.64
N ALA A 165 5.77 2.46 -20.10
CA ALA A 165 5.68 1.24 -20.91
C ALA A 165 4.29 1.04 -21.54
N TYR A 166 3.25 1.57 -20.91
CA TYR A 166 1.84 1.40 -21.34
C TYR A 166 1.14 2.76 -21.51
N SER A 167 1.84 3.75 -22.07
CA SER A 167 1.37 5.14 -22.19
C SER A 167 0.04 5.29 -22.91
N GLU A 168 -0.28 4.42 -23.86
CA GLU A 168 -1.55 4.44 -24.62
C GLU A 168 -2.74 3.96 -23.79
N HIS A 169 -2.49 3.15 -22.76
CA HIS A 169 -3.53 2.53 -21.92
C HIS A 169 -3.65 3.18 -20.55
N PHE A 170 -2.52 3.63 -19.98
CA PHE A 170 -2.48 4.18 -18.63
C PHE A 170 -3.23 5.50 -18.51
N LYS A 171 -4.09 5.61 -17.49
CA LYS A 171 -4.85 6.83 -17.18
C LYS A 171 -4.82 7.12 -15.68
N ILE A 172 -4.73 8.41 -15.35
CA ILE A 172 -4.99 8.91 -13.99
C ILE A 172 -6.48 9.27 -13.94
N ASN A 173 -7.18 8.78 -12.93
CA ASN A 173 -8.59 9.09 -12.71
C ASN A 173 -8.72 10.57 -12.28
N LYS A 174 -9.75 11.23 -12.75
CA LYS A 174 -10.07 12.62 -12.37
C LYS A 174 -10.85 12.66 -11.07
#